data_4b1b03e35d9d1aec8fd530e0447922d9
#
_entry.id   4b1b03e35d9d1aec8fd530e0447922d9
#
_cell.length_a   1.000
_cell.length_b   1.000
_cell.length_c   1.000
_cell.angle_alpha   90.00
_cell.angle_beta   90.00
_cell.angle_gamma   90.00
#
_symmetry.space_group_name_H-M   'P 1'
#
loop_
_entity.id
_entity.type
_entity.pdbx_description
1 polymer ?
#
loop_
_entity_poly.entity_id
_entity_poly.type
_entity_poly.pdbx_seq_one_letter_code
_entity_poly.pdbx_strand_id
1 'polypeptide(L)'
;SVAGYFNYKRFINRNTNYDFGLRISTISIKANWDYDFFNSDYDDKYNTLFFQQFNELEMNNSSLTGSLGIVHRMNDFNKISFNISSGFRSPNIDDIGKIRENSGILNVPNMELKPEYVYTLDFGWSKFNKNFRTNFNIYYTILNGTIGRDYYMGEGNRILYDEELVQTMANFNLGNSYVYGGNFELKARVLDNILINGSITYTKGSTLKDMLPMPSIPPLFGNFKLKLMNEKSQYQLSYRFSSSKDASSYSIGGEDGLDETPLIVDSNGNRQYVGMPAWGVFQLSSLFKTTILKRPIDFKIILDNIFDIHYREFASGISSPGRSLNLVAIFN
;
A
#
# COMPACT_ATOMS: atom_id res chain seq x y z
N SER A 1 -12.21 -17.14 -13.89
CA SER A 1 -12.38 -17.53 -12.47
C SER A 1 -13.86 -17.74 -12.16
N VAL A 2 -14.13 -18.69 -11.26
CA VAL A 2 -15.46 -19.00 -10.72
C VAL A 2 -15.36 -19.02 -9.19
N ALA A 3 -16.39 -18.49 -8.51
CA ALA A 3 -16.44 -18.52 -7.06
C ALA A 3 -17.87 -18.66 -6.55
N GLY A 4 -18.03 -19.48 -5.50
CA GLY A 4 -19.24 -19.57 -4.68
C GLY A 4 -18.97 -19.07 -3.28
N TYR A 5 -19.94 -18.41 -2.66
CA TYR A 5 -19.76 -17.91 -1.29
C TYR A 5 -21.04 -18.10 -0.47
N PHE A 6 -20.86 -18.22 0.83
CA PHE A 6 -21.92 -18.30 1.84
C PHE A 6 -21.62 -17.33 2.97
N ASN A 7 -22.58 -16.50 3.34
CA ASN A 7 -22.49 -15.59 4.49
C ASN A 7 -23.66 -15.82 5.43
N TYR A 8 -23.35 -15.86 6.72
CA TYR A 8 -24.33 -16.00 7.77
C TYR A 8 -24.08 -14.97 8.88
N LYS A 9 -25.08 -14.15 9.20
CA LYS A 9 -25.04 -13.17 10.27
C LYS A 9 -26.15 -13.44 11.27
N ARG A 10 -25.81 -13.45 12.58
CA ARG A 10 -26.78 -13.66 13.63
C ARG A 10 -26.55 -12.68 14.78
N PHE A 11 -27.62 -12.17 15.33
CA PHE A 11 -27.65 -11.41 16.56
C PHE A 11 -27.90 -12.38 17.72
N ILE A 12 -26.92 -12.51 18.65
CA ILE A 12 -27.05 -13.30 19.87
C ILE A 12 -28.02 -12.59 20.81
N ASN A 13 -27.84 -11.25 20.91
CA ASN A 13 -28.69 -10.35 21.68
C ASN A 13 -28.62 -8.93 21.09
N ARG A 14 -29.24 -7.93 21.74
CA ARG A 14 -29.24 -6.54 21.26
C ARG A 14 -27.84 -5.91 21.12
N ASN A 15 -26.88 -6.45 21.88
CA ASN A 15 -25.54 -5.89 21.99
C ASN A 15 -24.47 -6.70 21.23
N THR A 16 -24.76 -7.96 20.87
CA THR A 16 -23.75 -8.85 20.29
C THR A 16 -24.28 -9.49 19.02
N ASN A 17 -23.48 -9.37 17.96
CA ASN A 17 -23.70 -10.15 16.76
C ASN A 17 -22.39 -10.85 16.36
N TYR A 18 -22.53 -11.93 15.60
CA TYR A 18 -21.44 -12.55 14.89
C TYR A 18 -21.79 -12.71 13.41
N ASP A 19 -20.77 -12.75 12.59
CA ASP A 19 -20.85 -13.04 11.19
C ASP A 19 -19.85 -14.14 10.83
N PHE A 20 -20.24 -14.99 9.91
CA PHE A 20 -19.45 -16.09 9.41
C PHE A 20 -19.54 -16.11 7.89
N GLY A 21 -18.40 -16.22 7.22
CA GLY A 21 -18.30 -16.28 5.78
C GLY A 21 -17.45 -17.45 5.32
N LEU A 22 -17.87 -18.11 4.23
CA LEU A 22 -17.07 -19.09 3.51
C LEU A 22 -17.09 -18.76 2.01
N ARG A 23 -15.97 -18.99 1.35
CA ARG A 23 -15.83 -18.83 -0.09
C ARG A 23 -14.96 -19.94 -0.68
N ILE A 24 -15.45 -20.54 -1.75
CA ILE A 24 -14.70 -21.45 -2.61
C ILE A 24 -14.44 -20.71 -3.92
N SER A 25 -13.20 -20.71 -4.38
CA SER A 25 -12.80 -20.04 -5.63
C SER A 25 -11.92 -20.95 -6.45
N THR A 26 -12.11 -20.93 -7.78
CA THR A 26 -11.22 -21.57 -8.76
C THR A 26 -10.82 -20.55 -9.79
N ILE A 27 -9.51 -20.44 -10.04
CA ILE A 27 -8.91 -19.51 -10.99
C ILE A 27 -8.07 -20.32 -11.97
N SER A 28 -8.33 -20.14 -13.27
CA SER A 28 -7.52 -20.69 -14.36
C SER A 28 -6.82 -19.54 -15.07
N ILE A 29 -5.54 -19.69 -15.29
CA ILE A 29 -4.68 -18.73 -16.00
C ILE A 29 -3.96 -19.50 -17.11
N LYS A 30 -3.98 -18.94 -18.31
CA LYS A 30 -3.17 -19.38 -19.44
C LYS A 30 -2.31 -18.21 -19.89
N ALA A 31 -1.04 -18.45 -20.07
CA ALA A 31 -0.08 -17.48 -20.57
C ALA A 31 0.78 -18.11 -21.67
N ASN A 32 1.03 -17.35 -22.72
CA ASN A 32 1.95 -17.69 -23.79
C ASN A 32 2.92 -16.54 -23.94
N TRP A 33 4.19 -16.83 -24.11
CA TRP A 33 5.22 -15.83 -24.43
C TRP A 33 5.56 -15.93 -25.91
N ASP A 34 5.53 -14.79 -26.60
CA ASP A 34 5.92 -14.68 -28.00
C ASP A 34 7.40 -14.30 -28.06
N TYR A 35 8.19 -15.15 -28.75
CA TYR A 35 9.64 -15.00 -28.84
C TYR A 35 10.13 -14.39 -30.13
N ASP A 36 9.26 -14.06 -31.07
CA ASP A 36 9.66 -13.45 -32.35
C ASP A 36 10.42 -12.12 -32.17
N PHE A 37 10.27 -11.52 -31.00
CA PHE A 37 10.98 -10.30 -30.59
C PHE A 37 12.48 -10.52 -30.33
N PHE A 38 12.91 -11.76 -30.03
CA PHE A 38 14.30 -12.09 -29.70
C PHE A 38 15.08 -12.66 -30.88
N ASN A 39 14.45 -12.81 -32.03
CA ASN A 39 15.09 -13.30 -33.27
C ASN A 39 15.77 -12.19 -34.09
N SER A 40 15.87 -10.95 -33.61
CA SER A 40 16.55 -9.88 -34.32
C SER A 40 18.07 -10.00 -34.17
N ASP A 41 18.71 -10.51 -35.19
CA ASP A 41 20.14 -10.35 -35.58
C ASP A 41 21.25 -10.77 -34.60
N TYR A 42 20.96 -11.32 -33.40
CA TYR A 42 21.98 -11.84 -32.50
C TYR A 42 21.90 -13.37 -32.39
N ASP A 43 22.80 -14.02 -33.09
CA ASP A 43 23.04 -15.46 -33.11
C ASP A 43 23.72 -15.94 -31.80
N ASP A 44 23.23 -15.51 -30.65
CA ASP A 44 23.68 -16.02 -29.37
C ASP A 44 22.80 -17.19 -28.95
N LYS A 45 23.25 -18.38 -29.31
CA LYS A 45 22.65 -19.67 -28.99
C LYS A 45 22.30 -19.82 -27.49
N TYR A 46 23.03 -19.17 -26.61
CA TYR A 46 22.80 -19.24 -25.16
C TYR A 46 21.55 -18.43 -24.76
N ASN A 47 21.36 -17.25 -25.31
CA ASN A 47 20.19 -16.40 -25.02
C ASN A 47 18.92 -17.03 -25.57
N THR A 48 18.94 -17.56 -26.78
CA THR A 48 17.81 -18.26 -27.38
C THR A 48 17.37 -19.45 -26.51
N LEU A 49 18.31 -20.28 -26.03
CA LEU A 49 18.01 -21.41 -25.15
C LEU A 49 17.48 -20.95 -23.78
N PHE A 50 17.97 -19.84 -23.25
CA PHE A 50 17.48 -19.29 -21.98
C PHE A 50 16.02 -18.86 -22.09
N PHE A 51 15.63 -18.18 -23.15
CA PHE A 51 14.24 -17.72 -23.32
C PHE A 51 13.28 -18.81 -23.76
N GLN A 52 13.71 -19.82 -24.51
CA GLN A 52 12.88 -20.96 -24.93
C GLN A 52 12.30 -21.78 -23.78
N GLN A 53 12.83 -21.67 -22.57
CA GLN A 53 12.25 -22.33 -21.40
C GLN A 53 10.91 -21.71 -20.97
N PHE A 54 10.61 -20.48 -21.36
CA PHE A 54 9.36 -19.78 -21.00
C PHE A 54 8.32 -19.92 -22.12
N ASN A 55 7.74 -21.08 -22.29
CA ASN A 55 6.79 -21.34 -23.36
C ASN A 55 5.36 -21.01 -22.96
N GLU A 56 4.54 -22.02 -22.78
CA GLU A 56 3.15 -21.91 -22.39
C GLU A 56 2.98 -22.30 -20.92
N LEU A 57 2.16 -21.52 -20.20
CA LEU A 57 1.77 -21.86 -18.83
C LEU A 57 0.25 -22.04 -18.76
N GLU A 58 -0.19 -23.15 -18.19
CA GLU A 58 -1.55 -23.32 -17.72
C GLU A 58 -1.55 -23.58 -16.22
N MET A 59 -2.17 -22.69 -15.44
CA MET A 59 -2.24 -22.78 -13.98
C MET A 59 -3.71 -22.83 -13.55
N ASN A 60 -4.06 -23.83 -12.73
CA ASN A 60 -5.39 -23.98 -12.15
C ASN A 60 -5.27 -24.00 -10.63
N ASN A 61 -5.81 -22.98 -9.97
CA ASN A 61 -5.74 -22.82 -8.52
C ASN A 61 -7.13 -22.80 -7.91
N SER A 62 -7.32 -23.62 -6.87
CA SER A 62 -8.55 -23.64 -6.08
C SER A 62 -8.28 -23.33 -4.62
N SER A 63 -9.20 -22.64 -3.96
CA SER A 63 -9.05 -22.24 -2.56
C SER A 63 -10.36 -22.27 -1.81
N LEU A 64 -10.25 -22.57 -0.51
CA LEU A 64 -11.29 -22.36 0.48
C LEU A 64 -10.82 -21.27 1.44
N THR A 65 -11.59 -20.20 1.55
CA THR A 65 -11.30 -19.08 2.48
C THR A 65 -12.53 -18.79 3.31
N GLY A 66 -12.32 -18.14 4.47
CA GLY A 66 -13.44 -17.82 5.36
C GLY A 66 -13.13 -16.68 6.32
N SER A 67 -14.17 -16.27 7.02
CA SER A 67 -14.08 -15.25 8.06
C SER A 67 -15.04 -15.55 9.21
N LEU A 68 -14.64 -15.17 10.43
CA LEU A 68 -15.46 -15.18 11.61
C LEU A 68 -15.28 -13.85 12.34
N GLY A 69 -16.35 -13.06 12.43
CA GLY A 69 -16.39 -11.77 13.08
C GLY A 69 -17.33 -11.78 14.28
N ILE A 70 -16.93 -11.08 15.34
CA ILE A 70 -17.78 -10.80 16.52
C ILE A 70 -17.75 -9.31 16.77
N VAL A 71 -18.91 -8.72 16.93
CA VAL A 71 -19.08 -7.33 17.33
C VAL A 71 -19.90 -7.29 18.62
N HIS A 72 -19.34 -6.67 19.66
CA HIS A 72 -19.99 -6.48 20.94
C HIS A 72 -20.10 -4.99 21.27
N ARG A 73 -21.29 -4.51 21.49
CA ARG A 73 -21.59 -3.18 22.02
C ARG A 73 -21.55 -3.25 23.55
N MET A 74 -20.48 -2.74 24.15
CA MET A 74 -20.30 -2.72 25.61
C MET A 74 -21.34 -1.83 26.28
N ASN A 75 -21.69 -0.72 25.65
CA ASN A 75 -22.75 0.23 26.01
C ASN A 75 -23.11 1.08 24.79
N ASP A 76 -23.97 2.08 24.98
CA ASP A 76 -24.42 2.96 23.87
C ASP A 76 -23.30 3.75 23.20
N PHE A 77 -22.14 3.88 23.85
CA PHE A 77 -21.02 4.69 23.39
C PHE A 77 -19.79 3.88 22.98
N ASN A 78 -19.69 2.60 23.38
CA ASN A 78 -18.49 1.80 23.16
C ASN A 78 -18.83 0.50 22.43
N LYS A 79 -18.02 0.19 21.43
CA LYS A 79 -18.12 -1.03 20.64
C LYS A 79 -16.73 -1.64 20.50
N ILE A 80 -16.63 -2.94 20.65
CA ILE A 80 -15.46 -3.74 20.30
C ILE A 80 -15.81 -4.69 19.17
N SER A 81 -14.81 -5.00 18.35
CA SER A 81 -14.93 -6.00 17.29
C SER A 81 -13.68 -6.86 17.26
N PHE A 82 -13.88 -8.10 16.92
CA PHE A 82 -12.83 -9.08 16.71
C PHE A 82 -13.12 -9.85 15.43
N ASN A 83 -12.13 -10.03 14.58
CA ASN A 83 -12.29 -10.76 13.34
C ASN A 83 -11.09 -11.65 13.08
N ILE A 84 -11.34 -12.88 12.64
CA ILE A 84 -10.35 -13.78 12.06
C ILE A 84 -10.78 -14.02 10.63
N SER A 85 -9.85 -13.87 9.69
CA SER A 85 -10.16 -14.11 8.29
C SER A 85 -9.01 -14.75 7.55
N SER A 86 -9.32 -15.46 6.49
CA SER A 86 -8.36 -15.97 5.53
C SER A 86 -8.64 -15.44 4.14
N GLY A 87 -7.57 -15.24 3.36
CA GLY A 87 -7.62 -14.85 1.98
C GLY A 87 -6.72 -15.73 1.11
N PHE A 88 -6.92 -15.64 -0.19
CA PHE A 88 -6.18 -16.38 -1.18
C PHE A 88 -5.92 -15.49 -2.38
N ARG A 89 -4.68 -15.54 -2.88
CA ARG A 89 -4.28 -14.89 -4.12
C ARG A 89 -3.58 -15.88 -5.04
N SER A 90 -4.17 -16.16 -6.19
CA SER A 90 -3.47 -16.85 -7.27
C SER A 90 -2.49 -15.87 -7.92
N PRO A 91 -1.26 -16.29 -8.27
CA PRO A 91 -0.39 -15.48 -9.10
C PRO A 91 -1.14 -15.03 -10.35
N ASN A 92 -0.94 -13.78 -10.73
CA ASN A 92 -1.46 -13.25 -11.99
C ASN A 92 -0.35 -13.19 -13.05
N ILE A 93 -0.67 -12.71 -14.25
CA ILE A 93 0.28 -12.59 -15.35
C ILE A 93 1.50 -11.70 -14.98
N ASP A 94 1.28 -10.64 -14.21
CA ASP A 94 2.34 -9.73 -13.79
C ASP A 94 3.23 -10.37 -12.69
N ASP A 95 2.66 -11.23 -11.84
CA ASP A 95 3.43 -11.99 -10.84
C ASP A 95 4.29 -13.07 -11.50
N ILE A 96 3.73 -13.82 -12.46
CA ILE A 96 4.45 -14.84 -13.20
C ILE A 96 5.65 -14.21 -13.89
N GLY A 97 5.48 -13.02 -14.43
CA GLY A 97 6.54 -12.17 -14.92
C GLY A 97 6.44 -11.88 -16.42
N LYS A 98 6.87 -10.69 -16.75
CA LYS A 98 7.10 -10.23 -18.13
C LYS A 98 8.59 -10.19 -18.35
N ILE A 99 9.03 -10.54 -19.54
CA ILE A 99 10.43 -10.31 -19.95
C ILE A 99 10.56 -8.81 -20.17
N ARG A 100 11.27 -8.14 -19.26
CA ARG A 100 11.47 -6.69 -19.30
C ARG A 100 12.80 -6.32 -18.64
N GLU A 101 13.62 -5.61 -19.39
CA GLU A 101 14.83 -4.98 -18.87
C GLU A 101 14.50 -3.58 -18.32
N ASN A 102 15.12 -3.22 -17.21
CA ASN A 102 15.13 -1.87 -16.66
C ASN A 102 16.40 -1.68 -15.80
N SER A 103 17.24 -0.70 -16.18
CA SER A 103 18.43 -0.29 -15.42
C SER A 103 19.41 -1.43 -15.10
N GLY A 104 19.67 -2.29 -16.07
CA GLY A 104 20.59 -3.43 -15.93
C GLY A 104 20.00 -4.65 -15.21
N ILE A 105 18.69 -4.65 -14.97
CA ILE A 105 17.94 -5.76 -14.37
C ILE A 105 16.95 -6.28 -15.40
N LEU A 106 17.08 -7.55 -15.76
CA LEU A 106 16.13 -8.26 -16.61
C LEU A 106 15.18 -9.08 -15.76
N ASN A 107 13.91 -8.69 -15.74
CA ASN A 107 12.87 -9.51 -15.15
C ASN A 107 12.52 -10.66 -16.10
N VAL A 108 12.45 -11.88 -15.54
CA VAL A 108 12.10 -13.09 -16.28
C VAL A 108 10.93 -13.81 -15.62
N PRO A 109 10.13 -14.58 -16.39
CA PRO A 109 9.03 -15.35 -15.84
C PRO A 109 9.48 -16.43 -14.87
N ASN A 110 8.68 -16.67 -13.83
CA ASN A 110 8.79 -17.89 -13.01
C ASN A 110 7.51 -18.73 -13.17
N MET A 111 7.67 -19.89 -13.79
CA MET A 111 6.59 -20.82 -14.10
C MET A 111 6.14 -21.66 -12.88
N GLU A 112 6.94 -21.65 -11.80
CA GLU A 112 6.72 -22.49 -10.61
C GLU A 112 6.01 -21.75 -9.47
N LEU A 113 5.54 -20.54 -9.71
CA LEU A 113 4.84 -19.76 -8.70
C LEU A 113 3.60 -20.46 -8.17
N LYS A 114 3.46 -20.46 -6.85
CA LYS A 114 2.33 -21.01 -6.13
C LYS A 114 1.46 -19.89 -5.56
N PRO A 115 0.18 -20.17 -5.28
CA PRO A 115 -0.70 -19.21 -4.62
C PRO A 115 -0.20 -18.79 -3.25
N GLU A 116 -0.55 -17.57 -2.88
CA GLU A 116 -0.40 -17.04 -1.54
C GLU A 116 -1.67 -17.23 -0.72
N TYR A 117 -1.50 -17.50 0.56
CA TYR A 117 -2.58 -17.49 1.54
C TYR A 117 -2.31 -16.45 2.61
N VAL A 118 -3.34 -15.76 3.03
CA VAL A 118 -3.27 -14.77 4.09
C VAL A 118 -4.23 -15.13 5.21
N TYR A 119 -3.77 -14.98 6.45
CA TYR A 119 -4.56 -15.16 7.67
C TYR A 119 -4.42 -13.90 8.51
N THR A 120 -5.53 -13.25 8.79
CA THR A 120 -5.55 -11.98 9.51
C THR A 120 -6.37 -12.09 10.79
N LEU A 121 -5.83 -11.52 11.84
CA LEU A 121 -6.47 -11.28 13.12
C LEU A 121 -6.64 -9.77 13.29
N ASP A 122 -7.86 -9.31 13.48
CA ASP A 122 -8.19 -7.91 13.69
C ASP A 122 -8.87 -7.70 15.03
N PHE A 123 -8.47 -6.64 15.72
CA PHE A 123 -9.18 -6.11 16.88
C PHE A 123 -9.50 -4.64 16.66
N GLY A 124 -10.76 -4.28 16.83
CA GLY A 124 -11.25 -2.92 16.74
C GLY A 124 -11.92 -2.46 18.02
N TRP A 125 -11.67 -1.23 18.41
CA TRP A 125 -12.41 -0.52 19.45
C TRP A 125 -12.89 0.83 18.90
N SER A 126 -14.17 1.12 19.14
CA SER A 126 -14.76 2.40 18.76
C SER A 126 -15.49 2.99 19.96
N LYS A 127 -15.25 4.27 20.18
CA LYS A 127 -15.98 5.07 21.15
C LYS A 127 -16.61 6.26 20.44
N PHE A 128 -17.87 6.53 20.69
CA PHE A 128 -18.60 7.60 20.07
C PHE A 128 -19.68 8.18 21.00
N ASN A 129 -19.82 9.47 20.93
CA ASN A 129 -20.96 10.21 21.50
C ASN A 129 -21.31 11.37 20.57
N LYS A 130 -22.17 12.28 20.99
CA LYS A 130 -22.59 13.44 20.19
C LYS A 130 -21.42 14.30 19.67
N ASN A 131 -20.37 14.46 20.48
CA ASN A 131 -19.26 15.38 20.20
C ASN A 131 -17.94 14.67 19.90
N PHE A 132 -17.88 13.35 20.03
CA PHE A 132 -16.62 12.63 20.00
C PHE A 132 -16.79 11.28 19.30
N ARG A 133 -15.88 10.97 18.38
CA ARG A 133 -15.72 9.64 17.79
C ARG A 133 -14.25 9.30 17.74
N THR A 134 -13.90 8.14 18.25
CA THR A 134 -12.57 7.57 18.02
C THR A 134 -12.71 6.12 17.57
N ASN A 135 -11.80 5.71 16.71
CA ASN A 135 -11.62 4.34 16.27
C ASN A 135 -10.15 3.96 16.52
N PHE A 136 -9.96 2.81 17.08
CA PHE A 136 -8.66 2.16 17.20
C PHE A 136 -8.76 0.78 16.60
N ASN A 137 -7.87 0.45 15.71
CA ASN A 137 -7.77 -0.85 15.08
C ASN A 137 -6.33 -1.34 15.13
N ILE A 138 -6.14 -2.61 15.49
CA ILE A 138 -4.85 -3.31 15.37
C ILE A 138 -5.06 -4.60 14.61
N TYR A 139 -4.07 -5.00 13.87
CA TYR A 139 -4.12 -6.23 13.10
C TYR A 139 -2.78 -6.96 13.12
N TYR A 140 -2.86 -8.26 12.96
CA TYR A 140 -1.73 -9.15 12.73
C TYR A 140 -2.07 -10.10 11.60
N THR A 141 -1.23 -10.11 10.58
CA THR A 141 -1.42 -10.90 9.36
C THR A 141 -0.24 -11.80 9.14
N ILE A 142 -0.49 -13.07 8.87
CA ILE A 142 0.49 -14.05 8.39
C ILE A 142 0.21 -14.29 6.92
N LEU A 143 1.25 -14.18 6.09
CA LEU A 143 1.24 -14.54 4.68
C LEU A 143 2.02 -15.83 4.51
N ASN A 144 1.42 -16.79 3.83
CA ASN A 144 2.04 -18.07 3.51
C ASN A 144 2.30 -18.12 2.00
N GLY A 145 3.56 -18.40 1.63
CA GLY A 145 3.99 -18.40 0.24
C GLY A 145 4.07 -17.01 -0.38
N THR A 146 4.48 -16.00 0.42
CA THR A 146 4.61 -14.60 -0.05
C THR A 146 5.40 -14.55 -1.34
N ILE A 147 4.80 -13.96 -2.37
CA ILE A 147 5.48 -13.72 -3.65
C ILE A 147 6.29 -12.44 -3.53
N GLY A 148 7.58 -12.55 -3.81
CA GLY A 148 8.50 -11.43 -3.83
C GLY A 148 9.59 -11.64 -4.86
N ARG A 149 10.32 -10.58 -5.17
CA ARG A 149 11.36 -10.58 -6.19
C ARG A 149 12.70 -11.02 -5.59
N ASP A 150 13.43 -11.87 -6.31
CA ASP A 150 14.77 -12.32 -5.96
C ASP A 150 15.60 -12.60 -7.22
N TYR A 151 16.89 -12.82 -7.06
CA TYR A 151 17.79 -13.15 -8.16
C TYR A 151 17.46 -14.51 -8.77
N TYR A 152 17.18 -14.55 -10.07
CA TYR A 152 16.76 -15.77 -10.77
C TYR A 152 17.88 -16.82 -10.88
N MET A 153 19.10 -16.39 -11.15
CA MET A 153 20.28 -17.25 -11.29
C MET A 153 21.28 -17.06 -10.13
N GLY A 154 20.89 -16.39 -9.05
CA GLY A 154 21.76 -15.96 -7.97
C GLY A 154 22.40 -14.59 -8.21
N GLU A 155 22.81 -13.96 -7.11
CA GLU A 155 23.43 -12.63 -7.15
C GLU A 155 24.74 -12.65 -7.94
N GLY A 156 24.96 -11.64 -8.80
CA GLY A 156 26.17 -11.49 -9.61
C GLY A 156 26.19 -12.33 -10.90
N ASN A 157 25.30 -13.28 -11.08
CA ASN A 157 25.16 -14.03 -12.33
C ASN A 157 24.40 -13.17 -13.34
N ARG A 158 25.04 -12.85 -14.45
CA ARG A 158 24.51 -11.96 -15.49
C ARG A 158 24.40 -12.70 -16.82
N ILE A 159 23.43 -12.29 -17.60
CA ILE A 159 23.29 -12.74 -19.00
C ILE A 159 23.49 -11.57 -19.94
N LEU A 160 23.89 -11.85 -21.16
CA LEU A 160 23.95 -10.87 -22.21
C LEU A 160 22.53 -10.66 -22.77
N TYR A 161 22.01 -9.44 -22.70
CA TYR A 161 20.71 -9.06 -23.22
C TYR A 161 20.84 -7.67 -23.86
N ASP A 162 20.44 -7.54 -25.12
CA ASP A 162 20.54 -6.28 -25.88
C ASP A 162 21.94 -5.62 -25.79
N GLU A 163 23.00 -6.45 -26.03
CA GLU A 163 24.42 -6.06 -25.97
C GLU A 163 24.96 -5.70 -24.56
N GLU A 164 24.13 -5.78 -23.50
CA GLU A 164 24.53 -5.45 -22.15
C GLU A 164 24.48 -6.67 -21.22
N LEU A 165 25.40 -6.71 -20.24
CA LEU A 165 25.37 -7.72 -19.18
C LEU A 165 24.38 -7.31 -18.10
N VAL A 166 23.24 -7.97 -18.05
CA VAL A 166 22.14 -7.70 -17.12
C VAL A 166 21.99 -8.77 -16.04
N GLN A 167 21.60 -8.35 -14.85
CA GLN A 167 21.24 -9.25 -13.76
C GLN A 167 19.82 -9.77 -13.94
N THR A 168 19.61 -11.08 -13.85
CA THR A 168 18.25 -11.65 -13.94
C THR A 168 17.55 -11.68 -12.58
N MET A 169 16.30 -11.28 -12.55
CA MET A 169 15.41 -11.36 -11.39
C MET A 169 14.07 -11.98 -11.79
N ALA A 170 13.44 -12.68 -10.85
CA ALA A 170 12.08 -13.19 -11.00
C ALA A 170 11.31 -13.11 -9.68
N ASN A 171 10.02 -13.31 -9.74
CA ASN A 171 9.23 -13.49 -8.54
C ASN A 171 9.31 -14.94 -8.06
N PHE A 172 9.42 -15.13 -6.75
CA PHE A 172 9.46 -16.42 -6.07
C PHE A 172 8.51 -16.42 -4.88
N ASN A 173 8.09 -17.60 -4.44
CA ASN A 173 7.46 -17.75 -3.15
C ASN A 173 8.56 -17.74 -2.06
N LEU A 174 8.80 -16.58 -1.47
CA LEU A 174 9.88 -16.33 -0.49
C LEU A 174 9.62 -16.95 0.90
N GLY A 175 8.59 -17.80 1.03
CA GLY A 175 8.20 -18.42 2.27
C GLY A 175 7.12 -17.65 3.02
N ASN A 176 7.17 -17.69 4.35
CA ASN A 176 6.17 -17.03 5.18
C ASN A 176 6.64 -15.64 5.61
N SER A 177 5.68 -14.73 5.65
CA SER A 177 5.89 -13.36 6.09
C SER A 177 4.82 -12.95 7.10
N TYR A 178 5.06 -11.89 7.83
CA TYR A 178 4.07 -11.28 8.69
C TYR A 178 3.99 -9.78 8.45
N VAL A 179 2.78 -9.26 8.66
CA VAL A 179 2.51 -7.81 8.68
C VAL A 179 1.66 -7.52 9.90
N TYR A 180 2.05 -6.54 10.69
CA TYR A 180 1.21 -6.04 11.78
C TYR A 180 1.18 -4.53 11.77
N GLY A 181 0.14 -4.01 12.37
CA GLY A 181 0.01 -2.57 12.43
C GLY A 181 -1.21 -2.14 13.21
N GLY A 182 -1.43 -0.84 13.18
CA GLY A 182 -2.60 -0.24 13.78
C GLY A 182 -2.89 1.12 13.19
N ASN A 183 -4.14 1.49 13.36
CA ASN A 183 -4.68 2.78 12.96
C ASN A 183 -5.44 3.38 14.13
N PHE A 184 -5.21 4.65 14.39
CA PHE A 184 -5.96 5.45 15.35
C PHE A 184 -6.59 6.63 14.64
N GLU A 185 -7.89 6.82 14.83
CA GLU A 185 -8.65 7.93 14.29
C GLU A 185 -9.38 8.66 15.42
N LEU A 186 -9.34 9.98 15.36
CA LEU A 186 -10.05 10.87 16.26
C LEU A 186 -10.85 11.89 15.46
N LYS A 187 -12.12 12.08 15.84
CA LYS A 187 -12.94 13.21 15.40
C LYS A 187 -13.67 13.76 16.63
N ALA A 188 -13.39 15.02 16.96
CA ALA A 188 -13.94 15.66 18.15
C ALA A 188 -14.48 17.05 17.82
N ARG A 189 -15.66 17.34 18.31
CA ARG A 189 -16.20 18.70 18.40
C ARG A 189 -15.88 19.21 19.79
N VAL A 190 -14.83 20.00 19.91
CA VAL A 190 -14.35 20.55 21.20
C VAL A 190 -15.23 21.69 21.67
N LEU A 191 -15.65 22.55 20.73
CA LEU A 191 -16.64 23.60 20.90
C LEU A 191 -17.66 23.49 19.75
N ASP A 192 -18.77 24.21 19.83
CA ASP A 192 -19.81 24.15 18.79
C ASP A 192 -19.27 24.52 17.39
N ASN A 193 -18.26 25.35 17.37
CA ASN A 193 -17.64 25.85 16.15
C ASN A 193 -16.22 25.30 15.91
N ILE A 194 -15.67 24.43 16.79
CA ILE A 194 -14.32 23.88 16.66
C ILE A 194 -14.36 22.37 16.51
N LEU A 195 -13.86 21.88 15.39
CA LEU A 195 -13.67 20.45 15.11
C LEU A 195 -12.19 20.11 15.02
N ILE A 196 -11.82 19.00 15.65
CA ILE A 196 -10.50 18.36 15.52
C ILE A 196 -10.69 17.01 14.85
N ASN A 197 -9.88 16.71 13.83
CA ASN A 197 -9.80 15.39 13.24
C ASN A 197 -8.32 15.00 13.17
N GLY A 198 -8.04 13.74 13.40
CA GLY A 198 -6.68 13.21 13.26
C GLY A 198 -6.68 11.73 12.97
N SER A 199 -5.64 11.28 12.29
CA SER A 199 -5.36 9.87 12.10
C SER A 199 -3.86 9.63 12.13
N ILE A 200 -3.47 8.47 12.68
CA ILE A 200 -2.11 7.96 12.67
C ILE A 200 -2.18 6.49 12.27
N THR A 201 -1.30 6.10 11.36
CA THR A 201 -1.19 4.71 10.86
C THR A 201 0.25 4.24 10.99
N TYR A 202 0.41 3.04 11.53
CA TYR A 202 1.67 2.34 11.64
C TYR A 202 1.53 0.94 11.05
N THR A 203 2.49 0.53 10.24
CA THR A 203 2.57 -0.81 9.65
C THR A 203 4.01 -1.29 9.67
N LYS A 204 4.23 -2.56 9.97
CA LYS A 204 5.52 -3.23 9.86
C LYS A 204 5.32 -4.63 9.27
N GLY A 205 6.24 -5.05 8.40
CA GLY A 205 6.22 -6.39 7.80
C GLY A 205 7.63 -6.87 7.51
N SER A 206 7.83 -8.19 7.66
CA SER A 206 9.08 -8.88 7.35
C SER A 206 8.81 -10.34 6.97
N THR A 207 9.76 -10.96 6.28
CA THR A 207 9.80 -12.42 6.15
C THR A 207 10.06 -13.06 7.52
N LEU A 208 9.52 -14.25 7.75
CA LEU A 208 9.70 -14.95 9.05
C LEU A 208 11.10 -15.57 9.21
N LYS A 209 11.67 -16.07 8.13
CA LYS A 209 12.93 -16.81 8.18
C LYS A 209 14.14 -15.88 8.31
N ASP A 210 14.26 -14.93 7.39
CA ASP A 210 15.47 -14.11 7.25
C ASP A 210 15.26 -12.67 7.72
N MET A 211 14.07 -12.34 8.24
CA MET A 211 13.67 -11.02 8.72
C MET A 211 13.86 -9.89 7.67
N LEU A 212 13.80 -10.26 6.38
CA LEU A 212 13.95 -9.32 5.28
C LEU A 212 12.74 -8.39 5.20
N PRO A 213 12.94 -7.12 4.85
CA PRO A 213 11.86 -6.17 4.67
C PRO A 213 10.89 -6.62 3.58
N MET A 214 9.61 -6.38 3.79
CA MET A 214 8.58 -6.59 2.77
C MET A 214 8.38 -5.31 1.93
N PRO A 215 8.04 -5.46 0.63
CA PRO A 215 7.65 -4.33 -0.20
C PRO A 215 6.34 -3.70 0.28
N SER A 216 6.10 -2.48 -0.15
CA SER A 216 4.85 -1.73 0.08
C SER A 216 4.51 -1.47 1.55
N ILE A 217 5.50 -1.48 2.44
CA ILE A 217 5.35 -1.13 3.86
C ILE A 217 5.71 0.34 4.06
N PRO A 218 4.73 1.24 4.23
CA PRO A 218 5.01 2.66 4.44
C PRO A 218 5.59 2.91 5.85
N PRO A 219 6.38 3.97 6.03
CA PRO A 219 6.73 4.45 7.36
C PRO A 219 5.49 4.94 8.13
N LEU A 220 5.64 5.22 9.42
CA LEU A 220 4.56 5.85 10.21
C LEU A 220 4.12 7.15 9.54
N PHE A 221 2.83 7.31 9.33
CA PHE A 221 2.26 8.53 8.76
C PHE A 221 0.95 8.92 9.43
N GLY A 222 0.57 10.17 9.22
CA GLY A 222 -0.69 10.66 9.77
C GLY A 222 -1.07 12.04 9.29
N ASN A 223 -2.24 12.46 9.75
CA ASN A 223 -2.75 13.80 9.52
C ASN A 223 -3.53 14.33 10.72
N PHE A 224 -3.48 15.64 10.91
CA PHE A 224 -4.29 16.37 11.88
C PHE A 224 -4.94 17.57 11.21
N LYS A 225 -6.18 17.84 11.58
CA LYS A 225 -6.96 18.97 11.05
C LYS A 225 -7.68 19.65 12.20
N LEU A 226 -7.47 20.95 12.32
CA LEU A 226 -8.22 21.84 13.20
C LEU A 226 -9.12 22.71 12.31
N LYS A 227 -10.42 22.66 12.53
CA LYS A 227 -11.41 23.40 11.76
C LYS A 227 -12.22 24.32 12.67
N LEU A 228 -12.22 25.60 12.35
CA LEU A 228 -13.07 26.62 12.94
C LEU A 228 -14.19 26.92 11.96
N MET A 229 -15.44 26.89 12.43
CA MET A 229 -16.64 27.13 11.62
C MET A 229 -17.46 28.26 12.21
N ASN A 230 -17.74 29.25 11.39
CA ASN A 230 -18.72 30.28 11.65
C ASN A 230 -19.85 30.19 10.62
N GLU A 231 -20.91 30.94 10.78
CA GLU A 231 -22.06 30.89 9.87
C GLU A 231 -21.66 31.10 8.39
N LYS A 232 -20.78 32.08 8.13
CA LYS A 232 -20.37 32.49 6.78
C LYS A 232 -18.96 32.14 6.41
N SER A 233 -18.18 31.59 7.33
CA SER A 233 -16.76 31.27 7.08
C SER A 233 -16.31 29.99 7.77
N GLN A 234 -15.35 29.31 7.16
CA GLN A 234 -14.69 28.17 7.73
C GLN A 234 -13.18 28.31 7.53
N TYR A 235 -12.41 28.04 8.57
CA TYR A 235 -10.95 28.02 8.52
C TYR A 235 -10.47 26.65 8.92
N GLN A 236 -9.48 26.12 8.21
CA GLN A 236 -8.93 24.82 8.52
C GLN A 236 -7.41 24.89 8.44
N LEU A 237 -6.75 24.51 9.53
CA LEU A 237 -5.34 24.21 9.56
C LEU A 237 -5.19 22.68 9.48
N SER A 238 -4.42 22.21 8.52
CA SER A 238 -4.10 20.79 8.34
C SER A 238 -2.60 20.59 8.46
N TYR A 239 -2.21 19.49 9.10
CA TYR A 239 -0.84 19.00 9.17
C TYR A 239 -0.80 17.56 8.69
N ARG A 240 0.06 17.26 7.72
CA ARG A 240 0.36 15.91 7.22
C ARG A 240 1.82 15.59 7.48
N PHE A 241 2.11 14.37 7.84
CA PHE A 241 3.48 13.96 8.13
C PHE A 241 3.73 12.49 7.78
N SER A 242 4.99 12.19 7.55
CA SER A 242 5.54 10.84 7.48
C SER A 242 6.86 10.79 8.24
N SER A 243 7.11 9.70 8.95
CA SER A 243 8.45 9.45 9.51
C SER A 243 9.43 9.07 8.39
N SER A 244 10.71 9.02 8.69
CA SER A 244 11.73 8.46 7.81
C SER A 244 11.53 6.96 7.61
N LYS A 245 12.04 6.44 6.48
CA LYS A 245 12.21 5.03 6.20
C LYS A 245 13.66 4.81 5.75
N ASP A 246 14.45 4.13 6.57
CA ASP A 246 15.86 3.87 6.27
C ASP A 246 16.00 2.93 5.06
N ALA A 247 17.10 3.07 4.31
CA ALA A 247 17.39 2.24 3.13
C ALA A 247 17.35 0.73 3.43
N SER A 248 17.83 0.31 4.60
CA SER A 248 17.79 -1.08 5.07
C SER A 248 16.36 -1.66 5.27
N SER A 249 15.35 -0.80 5.28
CA SER A 249 13.95 -1.17 5.42
C SER A 249 13.22 -1.35 4.08
N TYR A 250 13.93 -1.21 2.96
CA TYR A 250 13.40 -1.47 1.63
C TYR A 250 13.67 -2.91 1.21
N SER A 251 12.74 -3.53 0.51
CA SER A 251 12.91 -4.86 -0.05
C SER A 251 13.81 -4.83 -1.29
N ILE A 252 14.54 -5.90 -1.54
CA ILE A 252 15.35 -6.06 -2.76
C ILE A 252 14.42 -6.13 -3.96
N GLY A 253 14.70 -5.34 -4.99
CA GLY A 253 13.91 -5.31 -6.24
C GLY A 253 12.46 -4.84 -6.06
N GLY A 254 12.12 -4.23 -4.90
CA GLY A 254 10.81 -3.64 -4.65
C GLY A 254 10.61 -2.32 -5.39
N GLU A 255 9.36 -1.99 -5.66
CA GLU A 255 8.97 -0.75 -6.36
C GLU A 255 8.69 0.40 -5.38
N ASP A 256 9.29 0.35 -4.19
CA ASP A 256 9.05 1.33 -3.10
C ASP A 256 9.81 2.65 -3.31
N GLY A 257 10.57 2.79 -4.41
CA GLY A 257 11.27 4.02 -4.78
C GLY A 257 12.50 4.31 -3.92
N LEU A 258 13.29 3.29 -3.56
CA LEU A 258 14.58 3.50 -2.86
C LEU A 258 15.55 4.32 -3.72
N ASP A 259 15.62 4.06 -5.01
CA ASP A 259 16.43 4.75 -6.02
C ASP A 259 16.03 6.22 -6.23
N GLU A 260 14.86 6.58 -5.75
CA GLU A 260 14.31 7.93 -5.77
C GLU A 260 14.60 8.71 -4.46
N THR A 261 15.27 8.06 -3.50
CA THR A 261 15.65 8.70 -2.23
C THR A 261 16.99 9.44 -2.35
N PRO A 262 17.35 10.30 -1.39
CA PRO A 262 18.64 11.01 -1.44
C PRO A 262 19.83 10.06 -1.53
N LEU A 263 20.76 10.41 -2.42
CA LEU A 263 22.00 9.69 -2.63
C LEU A 263 23.13 10.38 -1.89
N ILE A 264 23.92 9.64 -1.14
CA ILE A 264 25.17 10.10 -0.54
C ILE A 264 26.36 9.38 -1.17
N VAL A 265 27.53 10.03 -1.15
CA VAL A 265 28.79 9.42 -1.57
C VAL A 265 29.63 9.29 -0.31
N ASP A 266 30.07 8.07 0.02
CA ASP A 266 30.93 7.82 1.17
C ASP A 266 32.36 8.29 0.93
N SER A 267 33.22 8.23 1.96
CA SER A 267 34.63 8.63 1.88
C SER A 267 35.45 7.81 0.86
N ASN A 268 34.97 6.66 0.42
CA ASN A 268 35.62 5.78 -0.53
C ASN A 268 35.07 5.99 -1.97
N GLY A 269 34.15 6.94 -2.16
CA GLY A 269 33.51 7.22 -3.44
C GLY A 269 32.31 6.31 -3.78
N ASN A 270 31.87 5.44 -2.88
CA ASN A 270 30.72 4.58 -3.10
C ASN A 270 29.42 5.38 -2.98
N ARG A 271 28.50 5.16 -3.90
CA ARG A 271 27.16 5.78 -3.89
C ARG A 271 26.19 4.91 -3.11
N GLN A 272 25.45 5.51 -2.18
CA GLN A 272 24.48 4.81 -1.36
C GLN A 272 23.22 5.65 -1.17
N TYR A 273 22.05 5.03 -1.38
CA TYR A 273 20.77 5.63 -1.02
C TYR A 273 20.55 5.56 0.49
N VAL A 274 20.03 6.63 1.09
CA VAL A 274 19.83 6.70 2.54
C VAL A 274 18.39 6.39 2.97
N GLY A 275 17.48 6.22 2.02
CA GLY A 275 16.07 6.03 2.30
C GLY A 275 15.30 7.36 2.34
N MET A 276 14.02 7.28 2.64
CA MET A 276 13.11 8.42 2.62
C MET A 276 13.26 9.26 3.88
N PRO A 277 13.55 10.57 3.79
CA PRO A 277 13.55 11.48 4.93
C PRO A 277 12.15 11.65 5.53
N ALA A 278 12.07 11.92 6.84
CA ALA A 278 10.84 12.36 7.46
C ALA A 278 10.41 13.73 6.93
N TRP A 279 9.10 13.93 6.82
CA TRP A 279 8.55 15.21 6.41
C TRP A 279 7.27 15.55 7.15
N GLY A 280 6.98 16.87 7.22
CA GLY A 280 5.74 17.39 7.76
C GLY A 280 5.36 18.68 7.07
N VAL A 281 4.12 18.77 6.57
CA VAL A 281 3.63 19.90 5.80
C VAL A 281 2.35 20.47 6.39
N PHE A 282 2.27 21.77 6.43
CA PHE A 282 1.08 22.51 6.85
C PHE A 282 0.33 23.09 5.65
N GLN A 283 -1.00 23.04 5.75
CA GLN A 283 -1.92 23.65 4.81
C GLN A 283 -2.92 24.50 5.59
N LEU A 284 -3.14 25.71 5.14
CA LEU A 284 -4.21 26.58 5.62
C LEU A 284 -5.27 26.74 4.53
N SER A 285 -6.52 26.53 4.88
CA SER A 285 -7.62 26.80 3.97
C SER A 285 -8.71 27.62 4.64
N SER A 286 -9.33 28.50 3.87
CA SER A 286 -10.49 29.26 4.28
C SER A 286 -11.59 29.15 3.24
N LEU A 287 -12.83 29.09 3.69
CA LEU A 287 -14.03 29.06 2.86
C LEU A 287 -14.93 30.20 3.32
N PHE A 288 -15.35 31.05 2.40
CA PHE A 288 -16.26 32.18 2.62
C PHE A 288 -17.53 31.99 1.81
N LYS A 289 -18.67 31.95 2.49
CA LYS A 289 -19.98 31.83 1.87
C LYS A 289 -20.53 33.24 1.63
N THR A 290 -20.93 33.55 0.42
CA THR A 290 -21.49 34.84 0.05
C THR A 290 -22.61 34.68 -0.97
N THR A 291 -23.30 35.79 -1.27
CA THR A 291 -24.33 35.84 -2.30
C THR A 291 -24.01 36.97 -3.25
N ILE A 292 -23.85 36.68 -4.51
CA ILE A 292 -23.62 37.66 -5.57
C ILE A 292 -24.78 37.56 -6.57
N LEU A 293 -25.42 38.68 -6.87
CA LEU A 293 -26.56 38.71 -7.78
C LEU A 293 -27.70 37.73 -7.42
N LYS A 294 -27.95 37.55 -6.12
CA LYS A 294 -28.92 36.58 -5.55
C LYS A 294 -28.54 35.09 -5.76
N ARG A 295 -27.35 34.81 -6.22
CA ARG A 295 -26.85 33.44 -6.34
C ARG A 295 -25.84 33.15 -5.23
N PRO A 296 -25.96 32.03 -4.51
CA PRO A 296 -24.98 31.64 -3.51
C PRO A 296 -23.65 31.26 -4.20
N ILE A 297 -22.56 31.84 -3.73
CA ILE A 297 -21.21 31.58 -4.22
C ILE A 297 -20.31 31.38 -3.02
N ASP A 298 -19.54 30.29 -3.03
CA ASP A 298 -18.54 30.03 -2.01
C ASP A 298 -17.13 30.27 -2.59
N PHE A 299 -16.33 31.09 -1.91
CA PHE A 299 -14.92 31.31 -2.25
C PHE A 299 -14.04 30.49 -1.31
N LYS A 300 -13.15 29.69 -1.87
CA LYS A 300 -12.18 28.94 -1.10
C LYS A 300 -10.76 29.37 -1.48
N ILE A 301 -9.96 29.64 -0.44
CA ILE A 301 -8.53 29.97 -0.54
C ILE A 301 -7.78 28.85 0.14
N ILE A 302 -6.78 28.30 -0.52
CA ILE A 302 -5.94 27.21 0.01
C ILE A 302 -4.48 27.61 -0.17
N LEU A 303 -3.76 27.74 0.94
CA LEU A 303 -2.30 27.86 0.97
C LEU A 303 -1.73 26.51 1.38
N ASP A 304 -1.19 25.79 0.43
CA ASP A 304 -0.60 24.46 0.66
C ASP A 304 0.91 24.56 0.85
N ASN A 305 1.45 23.63 1.62
CA ASN A 305 2.86 23.54 1.94
C ASN A 305 3.46 24.90 2.37
N ILE A 306 2.89 25.49 3.45
CA ILE A 306 3.14 26.87 3.91
C ILE A 306 4.63 27.17 4.04
N PHE A 307 5.43 26.21 4.51
CA PHE A 307 6.86 26.37 4.77
C PHE A 307 7.74 25.98 3.59
N ASP A 308 7.14 25.64 2.45
CA ASP A 308 7.86 25.25 1.22
C ASP A 308 8.82 24.08 1.42
N ILE A 309 8.37 23.08 2.18
CA ILE A 309 9.16 21.87 2.47
C ILE A 309 9.24 21.04 1.19
N HIS A 310 10.46 20.70 0.76
CA HIS A 310 10.67 19.70 -0.28
C HIS A 310 10.44 18.31 0.32
N TYR A 311 9.47 17.57 -0.20
CA TYR A 311 9.15 16.22 0.27
C TYR A 311 8.65 15.34 -0.86
N ARG A 312 8.71 14.04 -0.62
CA ARG A 312 8.16 13.01 -1.50
C ARG A 312 7.32 12.05 -0.67
N GLU A 313 6.18 11.66 -1.17
CA GLU A 313 5.37 10.63 -0.51
C GLU A 313 5.99 9.25 -0.75
N PHE A 314 5.77 8.32 0.18
CA PHE A 314 6.30 6.96 0.07
C PHE A 314 5.84 6.29 -1.24
N ALA A 315 6.76 5.57 -1.90
CA ALA A 315 6.55 4.91 -3.20
C ALA A 315 6.15 5.86 -4.35
N SER A 316 6.43 7.17 -4.24
CA SER A 316 6.21 8.13 -5.33
C SER A 316 7.50 8.37 -6.09
N GLY A 317 7.47 8.23 -7.41
CA GLY A 317 8.59 8.56 -8.30
C GLY A 317 8.82 10.07 -8.49
N ILE A 318 7.92 10.92 -7.97
CA ILE A 318 8.00 12.38 -8.14
C ILE A 318 7.90 13.11 -6.81
N SER A 319 8.58 14.25 -6.71
CA SER A 319 8.45 15.15 -5.57
C SER A 319 7.05 15.79 -5.52
N SER A 320 6.56 15.97 -4.30
CA SER A 320 5.31 16.70 -4.09
C SER A 320 5.48 18.19 -4.41
N PRO A 321 4.41 18.88 -4.79
CA PRO A 321 4.46 20.32 -5.08
C PRO A 321 5.01 21.14 -3.90
N GLY A 322 5.78 22.17 -4.21
CA GLY A 322 6.17 23.21 -3.26
C GLY A 322 4.98 24.04 -2.78
N ARG A 323 5.28 25.18 -2.17
CA ARG A 323 4.24 26.12 -1.73
C ARG A 323 3.33 26.53 -2.89
N SER A 324 2.03 26.43 -2.67
CA SER A 324 1.03 26.84 -3.68
C SER A 324 -0.14 27.58 -3.07
N LEU A 325 -0.68 28.53 -3.83
CA LEU A 325 -1.91 29.25 -3.52
C LEU A 325 -2.99 28.87 -4.54
N ASN A 326 -4.09 28.31 -4.06
CA ASN A 326 -5.23 27.96 -4.89
C ASN A 326 -6.45 28.80 -4.52
N LEU A 327 -7.10 29.36 -5.51
CA LEU A 327 -8.33 30.14 -5.38
C LEU A 327 -9.43 29.38 -6.13
N VAL A 328 -10.53 29.08 -5.44
CA VAL A 328 -11.67 28.36 -6.00
C VAL A 328 -12.95 29.08 -5.76
N ALA A 329 -13.75 29.31 -6.80
CA ALA A 329 -15.11 29.79 -6.70
C ALA A 329 -16.08 28.65 -7.01
N ILE A 330 -17.03 28.42 -6.10
CA ILE A 330 -18.04 27.34 -6.20
C ILE A 330 -19.40 28.04 -6.36
N PHE A 331 -20.04 27.83 -7.49
CA PHE A 331 -21.39 28.31 -7.80
C PHE A 331 -22.40 27.23 -7.42
N ASN A 332 -23.28 27.56 -6.46
CA ASN A 332 -24.31 26.66 -5.91
C ASN A 332 -25.71 26.98 -6.45
#